data_058be6f8f177ace3c526beb2f11a187e
#
_entry.id   058be6f8f177ace3c526beb2f11a187e
#
_cell.length_a   1.000
_cell.length_b   1.000
_cell.length_c   1.000
_cell.angle_alpha   90.00
_cell.angle_beta   90.00
_cell.angle_gamma   90.00
#
_symmetry.space_group_name_H-M   'P 1'
#
loop_
_entity.id
_entity.type
_entity.pdbx_description
1 polymer ?
#
loop_
_entity_poly.entity_id
_entity_poly.type
_entity_poly.pdbx_seq_one_letter_code
_entity_poly.pdbx_strand_id
1 'polypeptide(L)'
;MERIPEHKLRPRLEPTKRAVELLGDPQHAYRVIHVTGTNGKTSTTRIIERILREHGLRTGRFTSPHLVRFNERIAIDGMPVSDERLYSVWQDIKPILEIVDAELIADGDTKLTFFEALAVLGFAIFADAPVDVLVLEVGMGGTWDSTNVADGDVAVFTPIDFDHMDRLGDTIDEIASTKAGIIKPNALVVSSAQPQEATDVLRARAEQIGDGWVQFGENFGVLRAETEGFGQRFSVQGLAAVYNDLYLPLLGPYQVHNAAVAIAAVEAFLGGGQQPINHHILLSALADATSPGRLQIVSREPFVLLDAAHNPQGAAALSQTLHGIRLASQTIGVVSILGDKDAVGILRGLSDCFDEIVVTASTSPRALSPEQLADLAAEIFGEERVQLAATPVAALALARELVTDPRAGAIVVTGSITLVGDVLKLQQSQDVDDDYDEDQDEDEAESDLYEAQESVEMEAPEDDPED
;
A
#
# COMPACT_ATOMS: atom_id res chain seq x y z
N MET A 1 11.17 -10.88 17.05
CA MET A 1 11.23 -12.12 16.21
C MET A 1 12.55 -12.14 15.46
N GLU A 2 13.54 -12.88 15.94
CA GLU A 2 14.77 -13.11 15.16
C GLU A 2 14.51 -14.24 14.15
N ARG A 3 13.99 -13.90 12.98
CA ARG A 3 13.77 -14.80 11.85
C ARG A 3 14.50 -14.28 10.62
N ILE A 4 14.73 -15.15 9.63
CA ILE A 4 15.31 -14.75 8.35
C ILE A 4 14.47 -13.61 7.78
N PRO A 5 15.08 -12.42 7.48
CA PRO A 5 14.36 -11.25 7.02
C PRO A 5 13.64 -11.49 5.70
N GLU A 6 12.55 -10.76 5.47
CA GLU A 6 11.69 -10.86 4.29
C GLU A 6 12.46 -10.77 2.95
N HIS A 7 13.51 -9.95 2.87
CA HIS A 7 14.33 -9.81 1.66
C HIS A 7 15.24 -11.02 1.37
N LYS A 8 15.44 -11.94 2.33
CA LYS A 8 16.16 -13.21 2.14
C LYS A 8 15.16 -14.35 1.91
N LEU A 9 14.26 -14.12 0.98
CA LEU A 9 13.20 -15.04 0.62
C LEU A 9 13.73 -16.43 0.23
N ARG A 10 12.99 -17.48 0.62
CA ARG A 10 13.16 -18.85 0.16
C ARG A 10 11.87 -19.28 -0.54
N PRO A 11 11.93 -19.61 -1.86
CA PRO A 11 10.76 -20.09 -2.61
C PRO A 11 10.33 -21.48 -2.12
N ARG A 12 9.43 -21.55 -1.13
CA ARG A 12 8.89 -22.79 -0.58
C ARG A 12 7.55 -22.52 0.09
N LEU A 13 6.61 -23.45 -0.02
CA LEU A 13 5.26 -23.34 0.55
C LEU A 13 5.04 -24.30 1.72
N GLU A 14 5.72 -25.45 1.70
CA GLU A 14 5.53 -26.56 2.64
C GLU A 14 5.64 -26.17 4.11
N PRO A 15 6.60 -25.32 4.56
CA PRO A 15 6.67 -24.92 5.96
C PRO A 15 5.44 -24.14 6.43
N THR A 16 4.93 -23.23 5.60
CA THR A 16 3.69 -22.48 5.91
C THR A 16 2.50 -23.44 5.95
N LYS A 17 2.40 -24.35 4.96
CA LYS A 17 1.35 -25.38 4.92
C LYS A 17 1.37 -26.25 6.16
N ARG A 18 2.54 -26.73 6.58
CA ARG A 18 2.71 -27.53 7.79
C ARG A 18 2.25 -26.76 9.05
N ALA A 19 2.57 -25.47 9.13
CA ALA A 19 2.18 -24.65 10.28
C ALA A 19 0.66 -24.44 10.35
N VAL A 20 -0.01 -24.14 9.23
CA VAL A 20 -1.47 -23.96 9.23
C VAL A 20 -2.20 -25.30 9.46
N GLU A 21 -1.71 -26.43 8.95
CA GLU A 21 -2.24 -27.76 9.24
C GLU A 21 -2.24 -28.06 10.75
N LEU A 22 -1.14 -27.76 11.44
CA LEU A 22 -1.04 -27.97 12.89
C LEU A 22 -1.96 -27.03 13.69
N LEU A 23 -2.34 -25.89 13.11
CA LEU A 23 -3.29 -24.93 13.68
C LEU A 23 -4.75 -25.26 13.33
N GLY A 24 -5.01 -26.34 12.56
CA GLY A 24 -6.36 -26.73 12.13
C GLY A 24 -6.88 -25.94 10.95
N ASP A 25 -5.99 -25.53 10.04
CA ASP A 25 -6.28 -24.85 8.78
C ASP A 25 -7.10 -23.55 8.91
N PRO A 26 -6.62 -22.56 9.71
CA PRO A 26 -7.36 -21.34 9.96
C PRO A 26 -7.68 -20.53 8.69
N GLN A 27 -6.89 -20.69 7.61
CA GLN A 27 -7.09 -20.05 6.31
C GLN A 27 -8.38 -20.50 5.59
N HIS A 28 -9.01 -21.59 6.01
CA HIS A 28 -10.28 -22.09 5.47
C HIS A 28 -11.52 -21.63 6.25
N ALA A 29 -11.35 -20.81 7.29
CA ALA A 29 -12.46 -20.34 8.12
C ALA A 29 -13.30 -19.22 7.46
N TYR A 30 -12.86 -18.67 6.36
CA TYR A 30 -13.46 -17.53 5.65
C TYR A 30 -13.22 -17.60 4.14
N ARG A 31 -14.00 -16.85 3.39
CA ARG A 31 -13.80 -16.72 1.92
C ARG A 31 -12.61 -15.81 1.61
N VAL A 32 -11.98 -16.01 0.43
CA VAL A 32 -10.74 -15.30 0.08
C VAL A 32 -10.83 -14.68 -1.32
N ILE A 33 -10.45 -13.41 -1.44
CA ILE A 33 -10.06 -12.77 -2.68
C ILE A 33 -8.54 -12.64 -2.66
N HIS A 34 -7.84 -13.35 -3.54
CA HIS A 34 -6.39 -13.41 -3.57
C HIS A 34 -5.83 -12.52 -4.69
N VAL A 35 -4.96 -11.57 -4.34
CA VAL A 35 -4.49 -10.51 -5.25
C VAL A 35 -2.99 -10.64 -5.48
N THR A 36 -2.56 -10.75 -6.75
CA THR A 36 -1.15 -10.70 -7.17
C THR A 36 -0.96 -9.75 -8.36
N GLY A 37 0.28 -9.51 -8.73
CA GLY A 37 0.73 -8.66 -9.83
C GLY A 37 2.09 -8.05 -9.53
N THR A 38 2.55 -7.14 -10.37
CA THR A 38 3.78 -6.37 -10.11
C THR A 38 3.45 -5.06 -9.41
N ASN A 39 2.65 -4.22 -10.02
CA ASN A 39 2.22 -2.94 -9.48
C ASN A 39 0.70 -2.92 -9.22
N GLY A 40 0.24 -2.07 -8.29
CA GLY A 40 -1.20 -1.88 -8.00
C GLY A 40 -1.81 -2.86 -6.99
N LYS A 41 -1.12 -3.91 -6.54
CA LYS A 41 -1.64 -4.92 -5.60
C LYS A 41 -2.30 -4.27 -4.37
N THR A 42 -1.55 -3.52 -3.59
CA THR A 42 -2.02 -2.94 -2.32
C THR A 42 -3.19 -1.97 -2.51
N SER A 43 -3.14 -1.11 -3.56
CA SER A 43 -4.24 -0.19 -3.87
C SER A 43 -5.52 -0.96 -4.22
N THR A 44 -5.41 -1.97 -5.10
CA THR A 44 -6.55 -2.82 -5.49
C THR A 44 -7.12 -3.58 -4.30
N THR A 45 -6.25 -4.19 -3.47
CA THR A 45 -6.62 -4.89 -2.23
C THR A 45 -7.40 -3.98 -1.27
N ARG A 46 -6.94 -2.73 -1.07
CA ARG A 46 -7.62 -1.75 -0.21
C ARG A 46 -8.97 -1.30 -0.77
N ILE A 47 -9.07 -1.09 -2.08
CA ILE A 47 -10.33 -0.71 -2.73
C ILE A 47 -11.34 -1.87 -2.66
N ILE A 48 -10.93 -3.11 -2.92
CA ILE A 48 -11.78 -4.30 -2.79
C ILE A 48 -12.32 -4.39 -1.36
N GLU A 49 -11.43 -4.33 -0.35
CA GLU A 49 -11.80 -4.40 1.06
C GLU A 49 -12.79 -3.31 1.43
N ARG A 50 -12.54 -2.06 0.98
CA ARG A 50 -13.43 -0.94 1.29
C ARG A 50 -14.84 -1.11 0.70
N ILE A 51 -14.96 -1.63 -0.53
CA ILE A 51 -16.26 -1.90 -1.15
C ILE A 51 -16.99 -3.03 -0.40
N LEU A 52 -16.31 -4.10 -0.05
CA LEU A 52 -16.90 -5.24 0.69
C LEU A 52 -17.37 -4.81 2.08
N ARG A 53 -16.59 -4.01 2.79
CA ARG A 53 -16.94 -3.45 4.10
C ARG A 53 -18.14 -2.53 4.02
N GLU A 54 -18.23 -1.67 3.02
CA GLU A 54 -19.42 -0.83 2.78
C GLU A 54 -20.65 -1.68 2.44
N HIS A 55 -20.44 -2.87 1.88
CA HIS A 55 -21.50 -3.84 1.64
C HIS A 55 -22.01 -4.52 2.93
N GLY A 56 -21.39 -4.25 4.07
CA GLY A 56 -21.75 -4.77 5.39
C GLY A 56 -21.08 -6.09 5.74
N LEU A 57 -20.07 -6.54 4.99
CA LEU A 57 -19.28 -7.72 5.34
C LEU A 57 -18.22 -7.36 6.37
N ARG A 58 -17.93 -8.25 7.29
CA ARG A 58 -16.77 -8.18 8.16
C ARG A 58 -15.52 -8.58 7.40
N THR A 59 -14.61 -7.61 7.19
CA THR A 59 -13.49 -7.79 6.27
C THR A 59 -12.18 -8.02 7.00
N GLY A 60 -11.37 -8.94 6.47
CA GLY A 60 -9.94 -9.04 6.72
C GLY A 60 -9.15 -8.46 5.53
N ARG A 61 -8.03 -7.81 5.80
CA ARG A 61 -7.08 -7.40 4.77
C ARG A 61 -5.66 -7.74 5.19
N PHE A 62 -4.94 -8.46 4.32
CA PHE A 62 -3.53 -8.74 4.48
C PHE A 62 -2.75 -8.06 3.36
N THR A 63 -1.77 -7.22 3.72
CA THR A 63 -0.96 -6.45 2.76
C THR A 63 0.51 -6.46 3.16
N SER A 64 1.41 -6.24 2.19
CA SER A 64 2.86 -6.13 2.42
C SER A 64 3.55 -5.26 1.37
N PRO A 65 4.64 -4.59 1.76
CA PRO A 65 5.10 -4.34 3.12
C PRO A 65 4.27 -3.25 3.83
N HIS A 66 4.55 -2.95 5.10
CA HIS A 66 4.00 -1.79 5.80
C HIS A 66 4.83 -0.53 5.48
N LEU A 67 4.24 0.63 5.71
CA LEU A 67 4.91 1.93 5.58
C LEU A 67 5.54 2.37 6.92
N VAL A 68 4.74 2.44 7.97
CA VAL A 68 5.15 2.96 9.29
C VAL A 68 5.12 1.88 10.36
N ARG A 69 3.99 1.20 10.54
CA ARG A 69 3.77 0.22 11.61
C ARG A 69 3.51 -1.17 11.06
N PHE A 70 4.09 -2.17 11.72
CA PHE A 70 3.89 -3.59 11.40
C PHE A 70 2.41 -3.99 11.31
N ASN A 71 1.58 -3.44 12.17
CA ASN A 71 0.13 -3.69 12.26
C ASN A 71 -0.62 -3.42 10.95
N GLU A 72 -0.14 -2.50 10.10
CA GLU A 72 -0.73 -2.17 8.81
C GLU A 72 -0.91 -3.38 7.90
N ARG A 73 -0.08 -4.42 8.11
CA ARG A 73 -0.09 -5.65 7.31
C ARG A 73 -1.32 -6.52 7.55
N ILE A 74 -1.95 -6.40 8.72
CA ILE A 74 -3.13 -7.17 9.13
C ILE A 74 -4.19 -6.18 9.62
N ALA A 75 -5.26 -6.03 8.86
CA ALA A 75 -6.36 -5.13 9.22
C ALA A 75 -7.70 -5.88 9.25
N ILE A 76 -8.56 -5.48 10.18
CA ILE A 76 -9.94 -5.95 10.31
C ILE A 76 -10.85 -4.74 10.17
N ASP A 77 -11.86 -4.82 9.32
CA ASP A 77 -12.80 -3.73 9.03
C ASP A 77 -12.09 -2.42 8.70
N GLY A 78 -10.99 -2.51 7.92
CA GLY A 78 -10.17 -1.39 7.46
C GLY A 78 -9.13 -0.88 8.46
N MET A 79 -9.21 -1.27 9.74
CA MET A 79 -8.34 -0.81 10.81
C MET A 79 -7.20 -1.80 11.09
N PRO A 80 -5.95 -1.36 11.18
CA PRO A 80 -4.85 -2.20 11.63
C PRO A 80 -5.16 -2.83 13.00
N VAL A 81 -4.80 -4.10 13.18
CA VAL A 81 -4.99 -4.78 14.46
C VAL A 81 -4.13 -4.16 15.56
N SER A 82 -4.61 -4.17 16.80
CA SER A 82 -3.88 -3.62 17.94
C SER A 82 -2.65 -4.46 18.31
N ASP A 83 -1.71 -3.85 19.04
CA ASP A 83 -0.51 -4.53 19.53
C ASP A 83 -0.88 -5.68 20.49
N GLU A 84 -1.92 -5.49 21.30
CA GLU A 84 -2.43 -6.50 22.24
C GLU A 84 -2.95 -7.72 21.49
N ARG A 85 -3.72 -7.53 20.42
CA ARG A 85 -4.23 -8.64 19.60
C ARG A 85 -3.11 -9.37 18.87
N LEU A 86 -2.18 -8.63 18.25
CA LEU A 86 -0.99 -9.22 17.66
C LEU A 86 -0.23 -10.09 18.66
N TYR A 87 0.00 -9.54 19.86
CA TYR A 87 0.76 -10.23 20.89
C TYR A 87 0.02 -11.47 21.42
N SER A 88 -1.28 -11.36 21.69
CA SER A 88 -2.10 -12.47 22.18
C SER A 88 -2.09 -13.65 21.21
N VAL A 89 -2.48 -13.41 19.94
CA VAL A 89 -2.52 -14.49 18.94
C VAL A 89 -1.12 -15.03 18.65
N TRP A 90 -0.09 -14.17 18.67
CA TRP A 90 1.31 -14.63 18.56
C TRP A 90 1.69 -15.60 19.68
N GLN A 91 1.30 -15.36 20.93
CA GLN A 91 1.58 -16.27 22.02
C GLN A 91 0.90 -17.63 21.83
N ASP A 92 -0.32 -17.63 21.29
CA ASP A 92 -1.09 -18.86 21.03
C ASP A 92 -0.46 -19.71 19.92
N ILE A 93 0.01 -19.10 18.82
CA ILE A 93 0.58 -19.84 17.68
C ILE A 93 2.08 -20.15 17.84
N LYS A 94 2.80 -19.41 18.69
CA LYS A 94 4.25 -19.55 18.86
C LYS A 94 4.72 -20.99 19.15
N PRO A 95 4.06 -21.77 20.05
CA PRO A 95 4.45 -23.15 20.29
C PRO A 95 4.37 -24.03 19.03
N ILE A 96 3.37 -23.79 18.17
CA ILE A 96 3.20 -24.53 16.91
C ILE A 96 4.31 -24.16 15.92
N LEU A 97 4.65 -22.86 15.80
CA LEU A 97 5.76 -22.43 14.95
C LEU A 97 7.11 -22.98 15.44
N GLU A 98 7.31 -23.15 16.74
CA GLU A 98 8.51 -23.77 17.31
C GLU A 98 8.60 -25.27 16.98
N ILE A 99 7.48 -25.99 16.90
CA ILE A 99 7.44 -27.38 16.45
C ILE A 99 7.90 -27.45 14.97
N VAL A 100 7.32 -26.61 14.11
CA VAL A 100 7.71 -26.56 12.68
C VAL A 100 9.19 -26.17 12.51
N ASP A 101 9.66 -25.18 13.29
CA ASP A 101 11.07 -24.80 13.30
C ASP A 101 11.99 -25.99 13.69
N ALA A 102 11.58 -26.81 14.65
CA ALA A 102 12.34 -27.97 15.06
C ALA A 102 12.34 -29.08 14.01
N GLU A 103 11.20 -29.35 13.35
CA GLU A 103 11.08 -30.27 12.21
C GLU A 103 12.03 -29.83 11.08
N LEU A 104 11.98 -28.56 10.66
CA LEU A 104 12.82 -28.02 9.59
C LEU A 104 14.32 -28.14 9.90
N ILE A 105 14.73 -27.84 11.12
CA ILE A 105 16.13 -27.96 11.55
C ILE A 105 16.58 -29.43 11.54
N ALA A 106 15.72 -30.36 11.97
CA ALA A 106 16.02 -31.78 11.94
C ALA A 106 16.22 -32.31 10.52
N ASP A 107 15.50 -31.73 9.54
CA ASP A 107 15.63 -32.03 8.12
C ASP A 107 16.80 -31.28 7.43
N GLY A 108 17.58 -30.51 8.17
CA GLY A 108 18.73 -29.73 7.67
C GLY A 108 18.36 -28.46 6.95
N ASP A 109 17.12 -27.99 7.09
CA ASP A 109 16.62 -26.72 6.54
C ASP A 109 16.66 -25.59 7.59
N THR A 110 16.24 -24.39 7.21
CA THR A 110 16.17 -23.23 8.09
C THR A 110 14.79 -23.11 8.71
N LYS A 111 14.72 -22.48 9.90
CA LYS A 111 13.47 -22.09 10.54
C LYS A 111 12.55 -21.33 9.58
N LEU A 112 11.28 -21.27 9.91
CA LEU A 112 10.31 -20.37 9.25
C LEU A 112 10.88 -18.97 9.10
N THR A 113 10.79 -18.39 7.91
CA THR A 113 11.16 -17.01 7.64
C THR A 113 10.21 -16.04 8.34
N PHE A 114 10.55 -14.76 8.32
CA PHE A 114 9.67 -13.71 8.85
C PHE A 114 8.31 -13.69 8.14
N PHE A 115 8.31 -13.78 6.81
CA PHE A 115 7.06 -13.72 6.02
C PHE A 115 6.20 -14.97 6.17
N GLU A 116 6.81 -16.17 6.24
CA GLU A 116 6.10 -17.42 6.53
C GLU A 116 5.39 -17.35 7.89
N ALA A 117 6.08 -16.90 8.94
CA ALA A 117 5.47 -16.74 10.27
C ALA A 117 4.42 -15.63 10.32
N LEU A 118 4.60 -14.54 9.55
CA LEU A 118 3.63 -13.45 9.43
C LEU A 118 2.33 -13.90 8.74
N ALA A 119 2.43 -14.68 7.66
CA ALA A 119 1.26 -15.23 6.97
C ALA A 119 0.44 -16.14 7.90
N VAL A 120 1.11 -17.03 8.64
CA VAL A 120 0.45 -17.90 9.64
C VAL A 120 -0.23 -17.08 10.73
N LEU A 121 0.43 -16.03 11.25
CA LEU A 121 -0.15 -15.11 12.23
C LEU A 121 -1.39 -14.40 11.67
N GLY A 122 -1.32 -13.92 10.44
CA GLY A 122 -2.46 -13.28 9.77
C GLY A 122 -3.65 -14.21 9.66
N PHE A 123 -3.46 -15.44 9.18
CA PHE A 123 -4.53 -16.44 9.08
C PHE A 123 -5.18 -16.77 10.43
N ALA A 124 -4.36 -16.92 11.47
CA ALA A 124 -4.86 -17.17 12.83
C ALA A 124 -5.67 -15.97 13.37
N ILE A 125 -5.21 -14.73 13.15
CA ILE A 125 -5.93 -13.51 13.57
C ILE A 125 -7.28 -13.40 12.88
N PHE A 126 -7.36 -13.66 11.57
CA PHE A 126 -8.61 -13.56 10.82
C PHE A 126 -9.61 -14.65 11.20
N ALA A 127 -9.14 -15.85 11.54
CA ALA A 127 -10.00 -16.92 12.06
C ALA A 127 -10.52 -16.60 13.47
N ASP A 128 -9.64 -16.08 14.36
CA ASP A 128 -10.02 -15.65 15.71
C ASP A 128 -10.99 -14.44 15.70
N ALA A 129 -10.89 -13.58 14.69
CA ALA A 129 -11.75 -12.40 14.52
C ALA A 129 -13.01 -12.65 13.69
N PRO A 130 -13.48 -13.85 13.46
CA PRO A 130 -14.34 -14.41 12.42
C PRO A 130 -14.75 -13.40 11.33
N VAL A 131 -13.84 -13.16 10.36
CA VAL A 131 -14.14 -12.33 9.20
C VAL A 131 -14.99 -13.11 8.19
N ASP A 132 -15.85 -12.42 7.42
CA ASP A 132 -16.63 -13.04 6.35
C ASP A 132 -15.76 -13.27 5.10
N VAL A 133 -14.83 -12.35 4.85
CA VAL A 133 -13.95 -12.36 3.69
C VAL A 133 -12.58 -11.78 4.02
N LEU A 134 -11.54 -12.44 3.53
CA LEU A 134 -10.17 -11.95 3.54
C LEU A 134 -9.78 -11.47 2.14
N VAL A 135 -9.35 -10.21 2.01
CA VAL A 135 -8.65 -9.72 0.83
C VAL A 135 -7.15 -9.87 1.07
N LEU A 136 -6.55 -10.81 0.35
CA LEU A 136 -5.22 -11.34 0.61
C LEU A 136 -4.24 -10.92 -0.48
N GLU A 137 -3.30 -10.03 -0.16
CA GLU A 137 -2.23 -9.62 -1.07
C GLU A 137 -1.06 -10.60 -0.99
N VAL A 138 -0.60 -11.10 -2.14
CA VAL A 138 0.61 -11.91 -2.28
C VAL A 138 1.85 -11.09 -1.96
N GLY A 139 2.76 -11.63 -1.16
CA GLY A 139 4.04 -10.98 -0.88
C GLY A 139 4.91 -10.91 -2.14
N MET A 140 5.15 -12.04 -2.79
CA MET A 140 5.93 -12.13 -4.03
C MET A 140 5.56 -13.36 -4.85
N GLY A 141 5.41 -13.18 -6.18
CA GLY A 141 5.11 -14.27 -7.09
C GLY A 141 3.68 -14.80 -6.92
N GLY A 142 3.53 -16.04 -6.48
CA GLY A 142 2.26 -16.71 -6.26
C GLY A 142 2.43 -18.17 -5.85
N THR A 143 2.93 -19.03 -6.72
CA THR A 143 2.98 -20.49 -6.53
C THR A 143 3.57 -20.93 -5.19
N TRP A 144 4.66 -20.31 -4.77
CA TRP A 144 5.40 -20.62 -3.55
C TRP A 144 5.28 -19.57 -2.46
N ASP A 145 4.47 -18.53 -2.68
CA ASP A 145 4.21 -17.51 -1.66
C ASP A 145 3.44 -18.11 -0.48
N SER A 146 3.78 -17.69 0.73
CA SER A 146 3.16 -18.20 1.96
C SER A 146 1.65 -17.95 2.01
N THR A 147 1.15 -16.94 1.29
CA THR A 147 -0.29 -16.70 1.18
C THR A 147 -1.02 -17.75 0.36
N ASN A 148 -0.31 -18.52 -0.45
CA ASN A 148 -0.87 -19.51 -1.38
C ASN A 148 -1.32 -20.83 -0.71
N VAL A 149 -1.25 -20.94 0.63
CA VAL A 149 -1.93 -21.97 1.39
C VAL A 149 -3.45 -21.75 1.45
N ALA A 150 -3.90 -20.51 1.18
CA ALA A 150 -5.32 -20.18 1.10
C ALA A 150 -5.90 -20.54 -0.28
N ASP A 151 -7.20 -20.90 -0.28
CA ASP A 151 -7.96 -21.14 -1.51
C ASP A 151 -8.81 -19.91 -1.84
N GLY A 152 -8.38 -19.15 -2.86
CA GLY A 152 -9.09 -17.96 -3.31
C GLY A 152 -10.35 -18.30 -4.09
N ASP A 153 -11.51 -17.73 -3.72
CA ASP A 153 -12.75 -17.76 -4.52
C ASP A 153 -12.59 -16.91 -5.79
N VAL A 154 -11.84 -15.82 -5.68
CA VAL A 154 -11.49 -14.93 -6.80
C VAL A 154 -9.98 -14.73 -6.81
N ALA A 155 -9.34 -14.96 -7.95
CA ALA A 155 -7.94 -14.68 -8.19
C ALA A 155 -7.80 -13.39 -9.01
N VAL A 156 -7.20 -12.36 -8.43
CA VAL A 156 -7.06 -11.03 -9.02
C VAL A 156 -5.63 -10.78 -9.47
N PHE A 157 -5.46 -10.38 -10.73
CA PHE A 157 -4.17 -10.06 -11.32
C PHE A 157 -4.11 -8.57 -11.68
N THR A 158 -3.35 -7.80 -10.91
CA THR A 158 -2.97 -6.42 -11.28
C THR A 158 -1.88 -6.46 -12.35
N PRO A 159 -1.46 -5.34 -12.97
CA PRO A 159 -0.49 -5.38 -14.06
C PRO A 159 0.78 -6.15 -13.72
N ILE A 160 1.21 -7.03 -14.63
CA ILE A 160 2.43 -7.82 -14.57
C ILE A 160 3.50 -7.15 -15.43
N ASP A 161 4.69 -6.98 -14.87
CA ASP A 161 5.86 -6.43 -15.54
C ASP A 161 7.14 -6.95 -14.87
N PHE A 162 8.29 -6.54 -15.36
CA PHE A 162 9.59 -6.91 -14.81
C PHE A 162 9.80 -6.32 -13.41
N ASP A 163 9.91 -7.18 -12.43
CA ASP A 163 10.37 -6.92 -11.07
C ASP A 163 10.81 -8.24 -10.43
N HIS A 164 11.76 -8.19 -9.49
CA HIS A 164 12.28 -9.37 -8.79
C HIS A 164 12.74 -10.50 -9.74
N MET A 165 13.40 -10.15 -10.84
CA MET A 165 13.80 -11.08 -11.90
C MET A 165 14.72 -12.20 -11.38
N ASP A 166 15.54 -11.89 -10.36
CA ASP A 166 16.38 -12.88 -9.66
C ASP A 166 15.60 -14.03 -8.98
N ARG A 167 14.28 -13.88 -8.85
CA ARG A 167 13.38 -14.81 -8.16
C ARG A 167 12.23 -15.34 -9.01
N LEU A 168 11.69 -14.49 -9.87
CA LEU A 168 10.48 -14.79 -10.63
C LEU A 168 10.76 -15.26 -12.06
N GLY A 169 11.99 -15.02 -12.56
CA GLY A 169 12.40 -15.31 -13.92
C GLY A 169 12.73 -14.08 -14.74
N ASP A 170 13.35 -14.31 -15.88
CA ASP A 170 13.89 -13.27 -16.76
C ASP A 170 12.92 -12.86 -17.88
N THR A 171 11.74 -13.51 -17.96
CA THR A 171 10.71 -13.25 -18.97
C THR A 171 9.35 -13.00 -18.35
N ILE A 172 8.49 -12.30 -19.07
CA ILE A 172 7.09 -12.06 -18.64
C ILE A 172 6.33 -13.37 -18.45
N ASP A 173 6.57 -14.38 -19.30
CA ASP A 173 5.96 -15.71 -19.20
C ASP A 173 6.31 -16.42 -17.88
N GLU A 174 7.58 -16.39 -17.48
CA GLU A 174 8.05 -16.99 -16.22
C GLU A 174 7.44 -16.28 -15.01
N ILE A 175 7.45 -14.94 -15.02
CA ILE A 175 6.84 -14.12 -13.97
C ILE A 175 5.34 -14.42 -13.87
N ALA A 176 4.63 -14.44 -15.00
CA ALA A 176 3.21 -14.75 -15.08
C ALA A 176 2.90 -16.18 -14.62
N SER A 177 3.74 -17.16 -15.00
CA SER A 177 3.60 -18.56 -14.58
C SER A 177 3.70 -18.72 -13.06
N THR A 178 4.65 -18.03 -12.43
CA THR A 178 4.77 -18.04 -10.97
C THR A 178 3.55 -17.38 -10.31
N LYS A 179 3.05 -16.27 -10.86
CA LYS A 179 1.86 -15.57 -10.33
C LYS A 179 0.57 -16.39 -10.55
N ALA A 180 0.45 -17.11 -11.65
CA ALA A 180 -0.70 -17.97 -11.96
C ALA A 180 -0.95 -19.07 -10.91
N GLY A 181 0.02 -19.34 -10.03
CA GLY A 181 -0.12 -20.30 -8.93
C GLY A 181 -1.22 -19.96 -7.91
N ILE A 182 -1.72 -18.73 -7.87
CA ILE A 182 -2.85 -18.38 -7.00
C ILE A 182 -4.22 -18.77 -7.58
N ILE A 183 -4.29 -19.16 -8.85
CA ILE A 183 -5.52 -19.66 -9.46
C ILE A 183 -5.80 -21.03 -8.88
N LYS A 184 -6.88 -21.14 -8.11
CA LYS A 184 -7.33 -22.38 -7.47
C LYS A 184 -8.49 -23.01 -8.24
N PRO A 185 -8.80 -24.30 -8.01
CA PRO A 185 -10.01 -24.91 -8.56
C PRO A 185 -11.25 -24.09 -8.20
N ASN A 186 -12.10 -23.82 -9.18
CA ASN A 186 -13.33 -23.03 -9.06
C ASN A 186 -13.12 -21.53 -8.75
N ALA A 187 -11.89 -21.01 -8.80
CA ALA A 187 -11.65 -19.57 -8.68
C ALA A 187 -12.04 -18.84 -9.98
N LEU A 188 -12.82 -17.78 -9.86
CA LEU A 188 -13.03 -16.84 -10.96
C LEU A 188 -11.82 -15.91 -11.08
N VAL A 189 -11.24 -15.81 -12.28
CA VAL A 189 -10.05 -15.02 -12.53
C VAL A 189 -10.41 -13.65 -13.06
N VAL A 190 -9.98 -12.60 -12.37
CA VAL A 190 -10.14 -11.20 -12.76
C VAL A 190 -8.76 -10.61 -13.06
N SER A 191 -8.53 -10.21 -14.30
CA SER A 191 -7.23 -9.68 -14.72
C SER A 191 -7.33 -8.22 -15.17
N SER A 192 -6.36 -7.42 -14.75
CA SER A 192 -6.07 -6.13 -15.39
C SER A 192 -5.68 -6.34 -16.87
N ALA A 193 -5.49 -5.27 -17.62
CA ALA A 193 -4.79 -5.32 -18.90
C ALA A 193 -3.36 -5.85 -18.68
N GLN A 194 -2.93 -6.79 -19.49
CA GLN A 194 -1.65 -7.46 -19.39
C GLN A 194 -0.88 -7.43 -20.71
N PRO A 195 0.45 -7.56 -20.71
CA PRO A 195 1.20 -8.00 -21.89
C PRO A 195 0.62 -9.32 -22.44
N GLN A 196 0.73 -9.53 -23.77
CA GLN A 196 0.11 -10.71 -24.41
C GLN A 196 0.65 -12.02 -23.83
N GLU A 197 1.93 -12.08 -23.57
CA GLU A 197 2.63 -13.22 -22.96
C GLU A 197 2.03 -13.59 -21.60
N ALA A 198 1.81 -12.59 -20.74
CA ALA A 198 1.17 -12.81 -19.44
C ALA A 198 -0.29 -13.24 -19.60
N THR A 199 -1.03 -12.62 -20.53
CA THR A 199 -2.43 -12.98 -20.82
C THR A 199 -2.54 -14.46 -21.22
N ASP A 200 -1.68 -14.94 -22.12
CA ASP A 200 -1.71 -16.31 -22.63
C ASP A 200 -1.48 -17.33 -21.49
N VAL A 201 -0.50 -17.07 -20.63
CA VAL A 201 -0.18 -17.93 -19.47
C VAL A 201 -1.34 -17.97 -18.47
N LEU A 202 -1.85 -16.79 -18.07
CA LEU A 202 -2.90 -16.70 -17.06
C LEU A 202 -4.23 -17.29 -17.57
N ARG A 203 -4.61 -17.01 -18.81
CA ARG A 203 -5.83 -17.53 -19.45
C ARG A 203 -5.76 -19.05 -19.58
N ALA A 204 -4.65 -19.59 -20.07
CA ALA A 204 -4.47 -21.04 -20.17
C ALA A 204 -4.60 -21.72 -18.79
N ARG A 205 -4.06 -21.12 -17.74
CA ARG A 205 -4.22 -21.64 -16.38
C ARG A 205 -5.64 -21.54 -15.86
N ALA A 206 -6.34 -20.42 -16.10
CA ALA A 206 -7.74 -20.24 -15.74
C ALA A 206 -8.64 -21.26 -16.42
N GLU A 207 -8.44 -21.52 -17.73
CA GLU A 207 -9.18 -22.54 -18.50
C GLU A 207 -8.92 -23.96 -18.01
N GLN A 208 -7.74 -24.23 -17.48
CA GLN A 208 -7.35 -25.56 -17.00
C GLN A 208 -8.01 -25.91 -15.66
N ILE A 209 -8.09 -24.97 -14.71
CA ILE A 209 -8.49 -25.27 -13.32
C ILE A 209 -9.45 -24.24 -12.69
N GLY A 210 -9.58 -23.04 -13.25
CA GLY A 210 -10.47 -21.99 -12.78
C GLY A 210 -11.92 -22.22 -13.16
N ASP A 211 -12.82 -21.31 -12.73
CA ASP A 211 -14.25 -21.28 -13.06
C ASP A 211 -14.60 -20.14 -14.02
N GLY A 212 -13.62 -19.49 -14.61
CA GLY A 212 -13.81 -18.44 -15.60
C GLY A 212 -12.67 -17.44 -15.64
N TRP A 213 -12.66 -16.64 -16.71
CA TRP A 213 -11.69 -15.59 -16.99
C TRP A 213 -12.40 -14.32 -17.42
N VAL A 214 -12.10 -13.21 -16.76
CA VAL A 214 -12.52 -11.88 -17.18
C VAL A 214 -11.33 -10.93 -17.16
N GLN A 215 -11.24 -10.07 -18.17
CA GLN A 215 -10.09 -9.20 -18.39
C GLN A 215 -10.53 -7.76 -18.67
N PHE A 216 -9.76 -6.80 -18.12
CA PHE A 216 -9.88 -5.39 -18.42
C PHE A 216 -9.69 -5.12 -19.92
N GLY A 217 -10.60 -4.33 -20.50
CA GLY A 217 -10.62 -4.04 -21.92
C GLY A 217 -11.41 -5.04 -22.78
N GLU A 218 -11.73 -6.24 -22.26
CA GLU A 218 -12.59 -7.24 -22.92
C GLU A 218 -13.98 -7.32 -22.25
N ASN A 219 -14.01 -7.52 -20.94
CA ASN A 219 -15.24 -7.79 -20.18
C ASN A 219 -15.68 -6.63 -19.31
N PHE A 220 -14.75 -5.83 -18.86
CA PHE A 220 -14.96 -4.65 -18.04
C PHE A 220 -13.91 -3.59 -18.36
N GLY A 221 -14.12 -2.33 -17.92
CA GLY A 221 -13.13 -1.29 -18.16
C GLY A 221 -13.62 0.11 -17.82
N VAL A 222 -12.71 1.08 -17.93
CA VAL A 222 -12.99 2.50 -17.71
C VAL A 222 -13.60 3.08 -18.98
N LEU A 223 -14.78 3.70 -18.87
CA LEU A 223 -15.47 4.37 -19.97
C LEU A 223 -15.05 5.84 -20.10
N ARG A 224 -14.86 6.52 -18.97
CA ARG A 224 -14.44 7.91 -18.88
C ARG A 224 -13.68 8.11 -17.57
N ALA A 225 -12.64 8.94 -17.59
CA ALA A 225 -11.97 9.42 -16.40
C ALA A 225 -11.48 10.85 -16.64
N GLU A 226 -11.61 11.69 -15.60
CA GLU A 226 -11.09 13.06 -15.59
C GLU A 226 -10.61 13.42 -14.20
N THR A 227 -9.57 14.22 -14.12
CA THR A 227 -9.06 14.73 -12.84
C THR A 227 -10.04 15.77 -12.30
N GLU A 228 -10.42 15.65 -11.02
CA GLU A 228 -11.29 16.56 -10.30
C GLU A 228 -10.69 16.86 -8.92
N GLY A 229 -10.16 18.05 -8.75
CA GLY A 229 -9.44 18.42 -7.52
C GLY A 229 -8.23 17.51 -7.28
N PHE A 230 -8.19 16.89 -6.12
CA PHE A 230 -7.14 15.94 -5.73
C PHE A 230 -7.57 14.47 -5.89
N GLY A 231 -8.47 14.22 -6.81
CA GLY A 231 -8.97 12.90 -7.13
C GLY A 231 -9.39 12.79 -8.58
N GLN A 232 -10.24 11.82 -8.87
CA GLN A 232 -10.69 11.53 -10.23
C GLN A 232 -12.18 11.20 -10.23
N ARG A 233 -12.93 11.82 -11.17
CA ARG A 233 -14.29 11.42 -11.50
C ARG A 233 -14.26 10.48 -12.70
N PHE A 234 -14.98 9.36 -12.62
CA PHE A 234 -14.90 8.36 -13.66
C PHE A 234 -16.19 7.53 -13.79
N SER A 235 -16.30 6.80 -14.89
CA SER A 235 -17.36 5.81 -15.14
C SER A 235 -16.73 4.49 -15.56
N VAL A 236 -17.31 3.38 -15.10
CA VAL A 236 -16.82 2.02 -15.34
C VAL A 236 -17.93 1.15 -15.93
N GLN A 237 -17.59 0.42 -16.98
CA GLN A 237 -18.30 -0.80 -17.34
C GLN A 237 -17.78 -1.89 -16.41
N GLY A 238 -18.59 -2.32 -15.43
CA GLY A 238 -18.33 -3.51 -14.63
C GLY A 238 -18.71 -4.79 -15.38
N LEU A 239 -18.68 -5.93 -14.70
CA LEU A 239 -19.13 -7.22 -15.26
C LEU A 239 -20.66 -7.24 -15.40
N ALA A 240 -21.38 -6.78 -14.37
CA ALA A 240 -22.84 -6.83 -14.31
C ALA A 240 -23.53 -5.53 -14.72
N ALA A 241 -22.89 -4.36 -14.57
CA ALA A 241 -23.52 -3.07 -14.81
C ALA A 241 -22.54 -1.97 -15.21
N VAL A 242 -23.08 -0.86 -15.72
CA VAL A 242 -22.36 0.41 -15.88
C VAL A 242 -22.54 1.25 -14.63
N TYR A 243 -21.42 1.77 -14.08
CA TYR A 243 -21.39 2.66 -12.94
C TYR A 243 -20.88 4.03 -13.38
N ASN A 244 -21.71 5.05 -13.22
CA ASN A 244 -21.41 6.41 -13.66
C ASN A 244 -21.12 7.32 -12.47
N ASP A 245 -20.42 8.42 -12.75
CA ASP A 245 -20.15 9.51 -11.80
C ASP A 245 -19.51 9.07 -10.48
N LEU A 246 -18.66 8.04 -10.54
CA LEU A 246 -17.86 7.60 -9.41
C LEU A 246 -16.76 8.63 -9.12
N TYR A 247 -16.44 8.82 -7.84
CA TYR A 247 -15.32 9.66 -7.40
C TYR A 247 -14.31 8.83 -6.60
N LEU A 248 -13.03 9.02 -6.90
CA LEU A 248 -11.91 8.36 -6.22
C LEU A 248 -10.92 9.43 -5.77
N PRO A 249 -10.67 9.64 -4.46
CA PRO A 249 -9.74 10.63 -3.93
C PRO A 249 -8.28 10.15 -4.01
N LEU A 250 -7.91 9.52 -5.12
CA LEU A 250 -6.57 9.05 -5.40
C LEU A 250 -6.10 9.62 -6.74
N LEU A 251 -4.87 10.11 -6.78
CA LEU A 251 -4.25 10.66 -7.97
C LEU A 251 -3.65 9.56 -8.85
N GLY A 252 -3.60 9.82 -10.15
CA GLY A 252 -3.01 8.95 -11.15
C GLY A 252 -4.01 8.05 -11.88
N PRO A 253 -3.98 8.04 -13.23
CA PRO A 253 -4.92 7.28 -14.05
C PRO A 253 -4.91 5.78 -13.74
N TYR A 254 -3.78 5.22 -13.29
CA TYR A 254 -3.67 3.84 -12.86
C TYR A 254 -4.55 3.50 -11.64
N GLN A 255 -4.91 4.48 -10.80
CA GLN A 255 -5.80 4.23 -9.66
C GLN A 255 -7.25 3.99 -10.11
N VAL A 256 -7.69 4.64 -11.19
CA VAL A 256 -9.00 4.38 -11.80
C VAL A 256 -9.04 2.96 -12.41
N HIS A 257 -7.92 2.51 -13.02
CA HIS A 257 -7.80 1.13 -13.50
C HIS A 257 -7.84 0.13 -12.34
N ASN A 258 -7.12 0.40 -11.24
CA ASN A 258 -7.16 -0.42 -10.02
C ASN A 258 -8.60 -0.49 -9.45
N ALA A 259 -9.33 0.63 -9.45
CA ALA A 259 -10.72 0.69 -9.01
C ALA A 259 -11.65 -0.14 -9.92
N ALA A 260 -11.45 -0.09 -11.24
CA ALA A 260 -12.21 -0.92 -12.17
C ALA A 260 -11.99 -2.42 -11.96
N VAL A 261 -10.72 -2.83 -11.72
CA VAL A 261 -10.37 -4.22 -11.36
C VAL A 261 -11.00 -4.61 -10.03
N ALA A 262 -10.98 -3.71 -9.03
CA ALA A 262 -11.59 -3.95 -7.73
C ALA A 262 -13.12 -4.11 -7.82
N ILE A 263 -13.80 -3.28 -8.62
CA ILE A 263 -15.24 -3.41 -8.87
C ILE A 263 -15.55 -4.77 -9.49
N ALA A 264 -14.83 -5.16 -10.55
CA ALA A 264 -15.02 -6.44 -11.21
C ALA A 264 -14.75 -7.62 -10.26
N ALA A 265 -13.72 -7.53 -9.39
CA ALA A 265 -13.42 -8.55 -8.39
C ALA A 265 -14.54 -8.69 -7.34
N VAL A 266 -15.14 -7.57 -6.91
CA VAL A 266 -16.27 -7.60 -5.96
C VAL A 266 -17.54 -8.16 -6.61
N GLU A 267 -17.87 -7.78 -7.87
CA GLU A 267 -18.98 -8.38 -8.60
C GLU A 267 -18.78 -9.89 -8.78
N ALA A 268 -17.55 -10.32 -9.11
CA ALA A 268 -17.17 -11.73 -9.21
C ALA A 268 -17.40 -12.46 -7.88
N PHE A 269 -16.96 -11.88 -6.76
CA PHE A 269 -17.06 -12.48 -5.44
C PHE A 269 -18.50 -12.56 -4.92
N LEU A 270 -19.30 -11.49 -5.05
CA LEU A 270 -20.66 -11.41 -4.50
C LEU A 270 -21.66 -12.21 -5.32
N GLY A 271 -21.54 -12.21 -6.66
CA GLY A 271 -22.56 -12.76 -7.53
C GLY A 271 -22.04 -13.45 -8.80
N GLY A 272 -20.78 -13.92 -8.82
CA GLY A 272 -20.20 -14.55 -10.01
C GLY A 272 -20.14 -13.63 -11.22
N GLY A 273 -20.07 -12.30 -11.00
CA GLY A 273 -20.07 -11.29 -12.05
C GLY A 273 -21.43 -11.01 -12.70
N GLN A 274 -22.53 -11.54 -12.15
CA GLN A 274 -23.87 -11.40 -12.74
C GLN A 274 -24.78 -10.44 -11.96
N GLN A 275 -24.39 -10.04 -10.75
CA GLN A 275 -25.18 -9.16 -9.91
C GLN A 275 -24.47 -7.81 -9.75
N PRO A 276 -25.16 -6.68 -10.02
CA PRO A 276 -24.56 -5.38 -9.86
C PRO A 276 -24.36 -5.03 -8.37
N ILE A 277 -23.30 -4.30 -8.08
CA ILE A 277 -23.11 -3.66 -6.78
C ILE A 277 -24.12 -2.50 -6.66
N ASN A 278 -24.68 -2.30 -5.48
CA ASN A 278 -25.54 -1.14 -5.26
C ASN A 278 -24.74 0.15 -5.49
N HIS A 279 -25.25 1.02 -6.35
CA HIS A 279 -24.54 2.22 -6.78
C HIS A 279 -24.20 3.18 -5.60
N HIS A 280 -25.07 3.31 -4.60
CA HIS A 280 -24.80 4.15 -3.43
C HIS A 280 -23.69 3.57 -2.55
N ILE A 281 -23.64 2.24 -2.38
CA ILE A 281 -22.55 1.55 -1.68
C ILE A 281 -21.24 1.83 -2.41
N LEU A 282 -21.22 1.72 -3.73
CA LEU A 282 -20.02 1.95 -4.52
C LEU A 282 -19.52 3.40 -4.45
N LEU A 283 -20.46 4.37 -4.53
CA LEU A 283 -20.13 5.79 -4.37
C LEU A 283 -19.50 6.08 -3.01
N SER A 284 -20.13 5.61 -1.92
CA SER A 284 -19.60 5.80 -0.57
C SER A 284 -18.24 5.13 -0.39
N ALA A 285 -18.10 3.86 -0.81
CA ALA A 285 -16.87 3.11 -0.67
C ALA A 285 -15.68 3.77 -1.38
N LEU A 286 -15.89 4.23 -2.61
CA LEU A 286 -14.82 4.83 -3.42
C LEU A 286 -14.44 6.23 -2.94
N ALA A 287 -15.42 7.02 -2.48
CA ALA A 287 -15.15 8.36 -1.93
C ALA A 287 -14.25 8.34 -0.68
N ASP A 288 -14.29 7.23 0.08
CA ASP A 288 -13.46 7.01 1.27
C ASP A 288 -12.23 6.13 1.01
N ALA A 289 -11.94 5.79 -0.24
CA ALA A 289 -10.81 4.92 -0.57
C ALA A 289 -9.48 5.61 -0.28
N THR A 290 -8.59 4.89 0.40
CA THR A 290 -7.24 5.38 0.73
C THR A 290 -6.17 4.42 0.25
N SER A 291 -5.04 4.97 -0.19
CA SER A 291 -3.86 4.20 -0.55
C SER A 291 -2.60 4.95 -0.09
N PRO A 292 -2.23 4.82 1.21
CA PRO A 292 -1.08 5.52 1.76
C PRO A 292 0.20 5.28 0.96
N GLY A 293 1.00 6.34 0.77
CA GLY A 293 2.24 6.28 -0.01
C GLY A 293 2.03 6.05 -1.51
N ARG A 294 0.85 6.36 -2.05
CA ARG A 294 0.57 6.33 -3.49
C ARG A 294 0.05 7.69 -3.93
N LEU A 295 0.96 8.57 -4.37
CA LEU A 295 0.71 10.00 -4.61
C LEU A 295 -0.10 10.65 -3.48
N GLN A 296 0.25 10.30 -2.25
CA GLN A 296 -0.37 10.84 -1.04
C GLN A 296 0.12 12.27 -0.82
N ILE A 297 -0.81 13.22 -0.74
CA ILE A 297 -0.51 14.61 -0.36
C ILE A 297 -0.45 14.67 1.16
N VAL A 298 0.65 15.18 1.70
CA VAL A 298 0.89 15.30 3.15
C VAL A 298 1.15 16.73 3.59
N SER A 299 1.40 17.65 2.64
CA SER A 299 1.46 19.10 2.87
C SER A 299 1.00 19.82 1.60
N ARG A 300 0.51 21.05 1.75
CA ARG A 300 0.00 21.84 0.64
C ARG A 300 0.81 23.11 0.35
N GLU A 301 1.68 23.54 1.25
CA GLU A 301 2.51 24.74 1.09
C GLU A 301 3.92 24.50 1.67
N PRO A 302 4.91 24.09 0.85
CA PRO A 302 4.77 23.58 -0.53
C PRO A 302 4.02 22.24 -0.56
N PHE A 303 3.52 21.87 -1.74
CA PHE A 303 2.98 20.52 -1.89
C PHE A 303 4.08 19.49 -1.59
N VAL A 304 3.78 18.56 -0.67
CA VAL A 304 4.63 17.37 -0.44
C VAL A 304 3.80 16.14 -0.77
N LEU A 305 4.29 15.40 -1.78
CA LEU A 305 3.67 14.16 -2.25
C LEU A 305 4.59 12.98 -1.94
N LEU A 306 3.98 11.91 -1.47
CA LEU A 306 4.67 10.65 -1.18
C LEU A 306 4.22 9.58 -2.17
N ASP A 307 5.16 8.98 -2.89
CA ASP A 307 4.88 7.86 -3.79
C ASP A 307 5.92 6.76 -3.67
N ALA A 308 5.48 5.54 -3.44
CA ALA A 308 6.34 4.38 -3.24
C ALA A 308 6.71 3.66 -4.56
N ALA A 309 6.78 4.36 -5.69
CA ALA A 309 7.36 3.84 -6.93
C ALA A 309 8.82 3.40 -6.67
N HIS A 310 9.15 2.17 -7.03
CA HIS A 310 10.44 1.54 -6.71
C HIS A 310 10.92 0.60 -7.82
N ASN A 311 10.31 0.68 -8.99
CA ASN A 311 10.72 0.00 -10.23
C ASN A 311 10.50 0.93 -11.43
N PRO A 312 11.10 0.66 -12.61
CA PRO A 312 10.99 1.54 -13.77
C PRO A 312 9.56 1.83 -14.22
N GLN A 313 8.66 0.83 -14.20
CA GLN A 313 7.25 1.00 -14.56
C GLN A 313 6.54 1.96 -13.59
N GLY A 314 6.76 1.79 -12.28
CA GLY A 314 6.20 2.67 -11.25
C GLY A 314 6.71 4.11 -11.42
N ALA A 315 8.00 4.29 -11.69
CA ALA A 315 8.61 5.59 -11.95
C ALA A 315 8.01 6.27 -13.19
N ALA A 316 7.82 5.54 -14.28
CA ALA A 316 7.18 6.05 -15.49
C ALA A 316 5.70 6.43 -15.25
N ALA A 317 4.95 5.64 -14.50
CA ALA A 317 3.56 5.93 -14.13
C ALA A 317 3.44 7.17 -13.25
N LEU A 318 4.37 7.36 -12.30
CA LEU A 318 4.48 8.55 -11.47
C LEU A 318 4.76 9.78 -12.32
N SER A 319 5.77 9.72 -13.18
CA SER A 319 6.16 10.81 -14.09
C SER A 319 4.98 11.22 -15.00
N GLN A 320 4.32 10.26 -15.63
CA GLN A 320 3.14 10.52 -16.46
C GLN A 320 2.03 11.22 -15.67
N THR A 321 1.82 10.83 -14.43
CA THR A 321 0.79 11.44 -13.58
C THR A 321 1.15 12.87 -13.20
N LEU A 322 2.38 13.14 -12.77
CA LEU A 322 2.84 14.47 -12.41
C LEU A 322 2.71 15.47 -13.58
N HIS A 323 3.04 15.04 -14.81
CA HIS A 323 2.82 15.83 -16.02
C HIS A 323 1.34 16.10 -16.30
N GLY A 324 0.47 15.12 -16.02
CA GLY A 324 -0.97 15.23 -16.26
C GLY A 324 -1.69 16.20 -15.33
N ILE A 325 -1.29 16.25 -14.05
CA ILE A 325 -1.99 17.03 -13.02
C ILE A 325 -1.48 18.48 -12.88
N ARG A 326 -0.28 18.81 -13.37
CA ARG A 326 0.32 20.16 -13.32
C ARG A 326 0.19 20.84 -11.95
N LEU A 327 0.52 20.12 -10.89
CA LEU A 327 0.36 20.58 -9.51
C LEU A 327 1.24 21.78 -9.16
N ALA A 328 2.37 21.92 -9.80
CA ALA A 328 3.39 22.92 -9.47
C ALA A 328 4.10 23.47 -10.71
N SER A 329 4.68 24.65 -10.59
CA SER A 329 5.58 25.25 -11.59
C SER A 329 7.05 24.84 -11.39
N GLN A 330 7.39 24.33 -10.22
CA GLN A 330 8.69 23.75 -9.87
C GLN A 330 8.47 22.47 -9.07
N THR A 331 9.18 21.39 -9.40
CA THR A 331 9.08 20.10 -8.73
C THR A 331 10.46 19.61 -8.32
N ILE A 332 10.65 19.40 -7.00
CA ILE A 332 11.88 18.85 -6.42
C ILE A 332 11.65 17.38 -6.06
N GLY A 333 12.50 16.50 -6.57
CA GLY A 333 12.50 15.07 -6.21
C GLY A 333 13.32 14.82 -4.95
N VAL A 334 12.80 14.07 -3.96
CA VAL A 334 13.57 13.46 -2.87
C VAL A 334 13.59 11.97 -3.09
N VAL A 335 14.76 11.39 -3.37
CA VAL A 335 14.85 10.03 -3.89
C VAL A 335 15.84 9.17 -3.08
N SER A 336 15.40 7.95 -2.75
CA SER A 336 16.25 6.87 -2.23
C SER A 336 15.89 5.57 -2.93
N ILE A 337 16.88 4.82 -3.40
CA ILE A 337 16.67 3.58 -4.13
C ILE A 337 17.42 2.44 -3.42
N LEU A 338 16.80 1.26 -3.38
CA LEU A 338 17.44 0.08 -2.81
C LEU A 338 18.40 -0.55 -3.83
N GLY A 339 19.54 -1.08 -3.36
CA GLY A 339 20.59 -1.64 -4.20
C GLY A 339 20.23 -2.89 -5.00
N ASP A 340 19.10 -3.53 -4.67
CA ASP A 340 18.55 -4.67 -5.40
C ASP A 340 17.54 -4.25 -6.50
N LYS A 341 17.37 -2.95 -6.74
CA LYS A 341 16.47 -2.41 -7.77
C LYS A 341 17.23 -1.82 -8.96
N ASP A 342 16.56 -1.71 -10.10
CA ASP A 342 17.10 -1.03 -11.28
C ASP A 342 17.11 0.50 -11.08
N ALA A 343 18.16 0.99 -10.40
CA ALA A 343 18.29 2.40 -10.07
C ALA A 343 18.34 3.28 -11.32
N VAL A 344 19.04 2.84 -12.37
CA VAL A 344 19.16 3.59 -13.62
C VAL A 344 17.82 3.70 -14.34
N GLY A 345 17.05 2.61 -14.40
CA GLY A 345 15.72 2.61 -15.00
C GLY A 345 14.74 3.50 -14.23
N ILE A 346 14.79 3.47 -12.88
CA ILE A 346 13.95 4.35 -12.03
C ILE A 346 14.31 5.82 -12.26
N LEU A 347 15.59 6.19 -12.19
CA LEU A 347 16.05 7.58 -12.39
C LEU A 347 15.70 8.11 -13.78
N ARG A 348 15.86 7.29 -14.83
CA ARG A 348 15.44 7.66 -16.19
C ARG A 348 13.94 7.89 -16.29
N GLY A 349 13.12 7.05 -15.63
CA GLY A 349 11.68 7.22 -15.59
C GLY A 349 11.24 8.51 -14.88
N LEU A 350 12.07 9.07 -14.00
CA LEU A 350 11.81 10.29 -13.23
C LEU A 350 12.46 11.55 -13.82
N SER A 351 13.36 11.44 -14.81
CA SER A 351 14.23 12.53 -15.27
C SER A 351 13.49 13.75 -15.81
N ASP A 352 12.32 13.53 -16.39
CA ASP A 352 11.54 14.59 -17.04
C ASP A 352 10.56 15.30 -16.10
N CYS A 353 10.35 14.77 -14.88
CA CYS A 353 9.33 15.31 -13.97
C CYS A 353 9.89 16.12 -12.79
N PHE A 354 11.20 16.18 -12.61
CA PHE A 354 11.84 16.97 -11.57
C PHE A 354 12.75 18.06 -12.15
N ASP A 355 12.66 19.27 -11.62
CA ASP A 355 13.60 20.35 -11.94
C ASP A 355 14.95 20.12 -11.27
N GLU A 356 14.94 19.66 -10.01
CA GLU A 356 16.09 19.25 -9.24
C GLU A 356 15.78 17.97 -8.46
N ILE A 357 16.84 17.23 -8.09
CA ILE A 357 16.72 16.00 -7.31
C ILE A 357 17.66 16.04 -6.09
N VAL A 358 17.11 15.73 -4.91
CA VAL A 358 17.87 15.51 -3.68
C VAL A 358 17.94 14.01 -3.44
N VAL A 359 19.12 13.44 -3.56
CA VAL A 359 19.35 12.02 -3.28
C VAL A 359 19.72 11.79 -1.82
N THR A 360 19.21 10.71 -1.24
CA THR A 360 19.44 10.36 0.16
C THR A 360 19.42 8.84 0.36
N ALA A 361 19.75 8.37 1.56
CA ALA A 361 19.54 6.99 1.97
C ALA A 361 18.33 6.89 2.91
N SER A 362 17.40 5.98 2.63
CA SER A 362 16.36 5.58 3.59
C SER A 362 16.98 4.78 4.74
N THR A 363 16.22 4.54 5.81
CA THR A 363 16.66 3.74 6.97
C THR A 363 16.87 2.25 6.64
N SER A 364 16.55 1.81 5.43
CA SER A 364 16.80 0.43 4.98
C SER A 364 18.30 0.16 4.86
N PRO A 365 18.82 -0.95 5.44
CA PRO A 365 20.22 -1.35 5.24
C PRO A 365 20.55 -1.76 3.79
N ARG A 366 19.54 -1.85 2.93
CA ARG A 366 19.69 -2.13 1.49
C ARG A 366 19.73 -0.87 0.62
N ALA A 367 19.53 0.31 1.20
CA ALA A 367 19.58 1.57 0.43
C ALA A 367 20.97 1.75 -0.18
N LEU A 368 21.02 2.23 -1.43
CA LEU A 368 22.27 2.76 -2.00
C LEU A 368 22.75 3.92 -1.13
N SER A 369 24.07 4.09 -1.01
CA SER A 369 24.58 5.26 -0.32
C SER A 369 24.22 6.53 -1.10
N PRO A 370 24.05 7.69 -0.43
CA PRO A 370 23.74 8.93 -1.12
C PRO A 370 24.76 9.26 -2.21
N GLU A 371 26.05 8.95 -2.01
CA GLU A 371 27.12 9.19 -2.98
C GLU A 371 26.94 8.30 -4.22
N GLN A 372 26.70 7.00 -4.03
CA GLN A 372 26.46 6.08 -5.15
C GLN A 372 25.23 6.49 -5.96
N LEU A 373 24.17 6.92 -5.29
CA LEU A 373 22.96 7.35 -5.96
C LEU A 373 23.15 8.70 -6.66
N ALA A 374 23.95 9.62 -6.09
CA ALA A 374 24.30 10.90 -6.70
C ALA A 374 25.10 10.73 -8.00
N ASP A 375 26.08 9.83 -8.03
CA ASP A 375 26.86 9.52 -9.23
C ASP A 375 25.93 9.05 -10.37
N LEU A 376 25.00 8.11 -10.08
CA LEU A 376 24.04 7.63 -11.07
C LEU A 376 23.05 8.73 -11.51
N ALA A 377 22.62 9.56 -10.58
CA ALA A 377 21.69 10.65 -10.87
C ALA A 377 22.36 11.75 -11.72
N ALA A 378 23.63 12.07 -11.45
CA ALA A 378 24.37 13.07 -12.22
C ALA A 378 24.53 12.70 -13.70
N GLU A 379 24.70 11.41 -14.01
CA GLU A 379 24.74 10.92 -15.40
C GLU A 379 23.43 11.14 -16.17
N ILE A 380 22.29 11.20 -15.45
CA ILE A 380 20.95 11.25 -16.04
C ILE A 380 20.36 12.66 -16.00
N PHE A 381 20.49 13.36 -14.85
CA PHE A 381 19.93 14.68 -14.62
C PHE A 381 20.90 15.82 -14.94
N GLY A 382 22.22 15.58 -14.93
CA GLY A 382 23.27 16.61 -14.93
C GLY A 382 23.67 16.99 -13.50
N GLU A 383 24.99 17.22 -13.27
CA GLU A 383 25.54 17.50 -11.93
C GLU A 383 24.87 18.70 -11.24
N GLU A 384 24.49 19.71 -12.00
CA GLU A 384 23.88 20.96 -11.50
C GLU A 384 22.48 20.78 -10.93
N ARG A 385 21.78 19.69 -11.28
CA ARG A 385 20.41 19.38 -10.80
C ARG A 385 20.41 18.37 -9.65
N VAL A 386 21.56 17.85 -9.24
CA VAL A 386 21.66 16.80 -8.22
C VAL A 386 22.23 17.37 -6.92
N GLN A 387 21.46 17.24 -5.85
CA GLN A 387 21.86 17.57 -4.49
C GLN A 387 21.96 16.30 -3.66
N LEU A 388 22.82 16.29 -2.64
CA LEU A 388 23.04 15.14 -1.76
C LEU A 388 22.70 15.51 -0.32
N ALA A 389 21.95 14.63 0.34
CA ALA A 389 21.66 14.74 1.78
C ALA A 389 21.84 13.38 2.48
N ALA A 390 22.47 13.39 3.67
CA ALA A 390 22.82 12.17 4.36
C ALA A 390 21.61 11.42 4.96
N THR A 391 20.52 12.12 5.25
CA THR A 391 19.34 11.55 5.92
C THR A 391 18.05 12.05 5.28
N PRO A 392 16.93 11.32 5.41
CA PRO A 392 15.63 11.76 4.90
C PRO A 392 15.19 13.12 5.47
N VAL A 393 15.50 13.40 6.74
CA VAL A 393 15.22 14.69 7.40
C VAL A 393 15.96 15.83 6.70
N ALA A 394 17.27 15.67 6.51
CA ALA A 394 18.10 16.65 5.84
C ALA A 394 17.69 16.84 4.36
N ALA A 395 17.28 15.75 3.69
CA ALA A 395 16.82 15.80 2.30
C ALA A 395 15.52 16.61 2.16
N LEU A 396 14.57 16.43 3.07
CA LEU A 396 13.32 17.21 3.08
C LEU A 396 13.57 18.68 3.40
N ALA A 397 14.47 18.99 4.34
CA ALA A 397 14.84 20.37 4.67
C ALA A 397 15.48 21.06 3.45
N LEU A 398 16.44 20.40 2.81
CA LEU A 398 17.09 20.90 1.61
C LEU A 398 16.10 21.06 0.44
N ALA A 399 15.20 20.10 0.23
CA ALA A 399 14.18 20.22 -0.81
C ALA A 399 13.23 21.40 -0.57
N ARG A 400 12.90 21.72 0.69
CA ARG A 400 12.11 22.91 1.04
C ARG A 400 12.87 24.22 0.75
N GLU A 401 14.18 24.26 0.97
CA GLU A 401 15.04 25.41 0.64
C GLU A 401 15.16 25.64 -0.87
N LEU A 402 15.15 24.57 -1.69
CA LEU A 402 15.21 24.63 -3.14
C LEU A 402 13.90 25.12 -3.78
N VAL A 403 12.76 24.96 -3.10
CA VAL A 403 11.47 25.47 -3.58
C VAL A 403 11.47 26.99 -3.51
N THR A 404 11.41 27.64 -4.67
CA THR A 404 11.50 29.11 -4.79
C THR A 404 10.21 29.83 -4.40
N ASP A 405 9.06 29.22 -4.65
CA ASP A 405 7.73 29.69 -4.22
C ASP A 405 6.93 28.54 -3.58
N PRO A 406 6.73 28.54 -2.26
CA PRO A 406 5.99 27.48 -1.58
C PRO A 406 4.56 27.25 -2.07
N ARG A 407 3.91 28.27 -2.67
CA ARG A 407 2.54 28.18 -3.19
C ARG A 407 2.48 27.57 -4.59
N ALA A 408 3.61 27.56 -5.30
CA ALA A 408 3.70 27.09 -6.67
C ALA A 408 4.71 25.93 -6.83
N GLY A 409 5.37 25.50 -5.76
CA GLY A 409 6.35 24.42 -5.75
C GLY A 409 5.80 23.11 -5.18
N ALA A 410 6.38 22.01 -5.62
CA ALA A 410 6.09 20.67 -5.09
C ALA A 410 7.37 19.91 -4.76
N ILE A 411 7.30 19.09 -3.71
CA ILE A 411 8.32 18.12 -3.34
C ILE A 411 7.70 16.72 -3.51
N VAL A 412 8.39 15.86 -4.23
CA VAL A 412 7.94 14.47 -4.44
C VAL A 412 8.96 13.51 -3.84
N VAL A 413 8.55 12.80 -2.81
CA VAL A 413 9.35 11.78 -2.14
C VAL A 413 9.07 10.42 -2.76
N THR A 414 10.09 9.76 -3.34
CA THR A 414 9.90 8.52 -4.11
C THR A 414 11.15 7.64 -4.20
N GLY A 415 11.07 6.55 -4.96
CA GLY A 415 12.16 5.60 -5.24
C GLY A 415 12.24 4.44 -4.26
N SER A 416 11.62 4.56 -3.08
CA SER A 416 11.60 3.48 -2.07
C SER A 416 10.41 3.58 -1.14
N ILE A 417 9.77 2.45 -0.89
CA ILE A 417 8.72 2.33 0.14
C ILE A 417 9.25 2.71 1.54
N THR A 418 10.51 2.39 1.83
CA THR A 418 11.14 2.71 3.13
C THR A 418 11.33 4.21 3.30
N LEU A 419 11.76 4.93 2.25
CA LEU A 419 11.88 6.38 2.30
C LEU A 419 10.53 7.05 2.56
N VAL A 420 9.48 6.59 1.87
CA VAL A 420 8.10 7.08 2.10
C VAL A 420 7.66 6.84 3.54
N GLY A 421 7.95 5.65 4.08
CA GLY A 421 7.67 5.33 5.48
C GLY A 421 8.45 6.20 6.48
N ASP A 422 9.73 6.46 6.20
CA ASP A 422 10.56 7.34 7.03
C ASP A 422 9.99 8.76 7.09
N VAL A 423 9.55 9.31 5.96
CA VAL A 423 8.94 10.64 5.88
C VAL A 423 7.58 10.69 6.57
N LEU A 424 6.73 9.66 6.41
CA LEU A 424 5.44 9.58 7.12
C LEU A 424 5.62 9.55 8.64
N LYS A 425 6.63 8.85 9.15
CA LYS A 425 6.95 8.86 10.59
C LYS A 425 7.32 10.24 11.10
N LEU A 426 8.12 10.99 10.33
CA LEU A 426 8.52 12.34 10.70
C LEU A 426 7.31 13.29 10.81
N GLN A 427 6.36 13.18 9.90
CA GLN A 427 5.14 14.00 9.94
C GLN A 427 4.23 13.65 11.11
N GLN A 428 3.99 12.36 11.36
CA GLN A 428 3.20 11.93 12.52
C GLN A 428 3.80 12.38 13.85
N SER A 429 5.13 12.54 13.94
CA SER A 429 5.78 13.05 15.14
C SER A 429 5.61 14.55 15.29
N GLN A 430 5.56 15.31 14.19
CA GLN A 430 5.31 16.75 14.20
C GLN A 430 3.85 17.08 14.56
N ASP A 431 2.89 16.36 13.98
CA ASP A 431 1.46 16.53 14.29
C ASP A 431 1.16 16.29 15.79
N VAL A 432 1.87 15.33 16.43
CA VAL A 432 1.73 15.06 17.87
C VAL A 432 2.33 16.19 18.72
N ASP A 433 3.46 16.77 18.32
CA ASP A 433 4.09 17.87 19.04
C ASP A 433 3.27 19.15 18.92
N ASP A 434 2.69 19.43 17.73
CA ASP A 434 1.81 20.58 17.50
C ASP A 434 0.49 20.47 18.29
N ASP A 435 -0.14 19.29 18.41
CA ASP A 435 -1.33 19.06 19.24
C ASP A 435 -1.04 19.27 20.75
N TYR A 436 0.17 18.92 21.23
CA TYR A 436 0.57 19.16 22.62
C TYR A 436 0.83 20.64 22.93
N ASP A 437 1.31 21.40 21.96
CA ASP A 437 1.55 22.84 22.13
C ASP A 437 0.21 23.61 22.07
N GLU A 438 -0.76 23.22 21.22
CA GLU A 438 -2.12 23.82 21.20
C GLU A 438 -2.88 23.55 22.50
N ASP A 439 -2.81 22.34 23.08
CA ASP A 439 -3.45 22.03 24.38
C ASP A 439 -2.81 22.82 25.54
N GLN A 440 -1.51 23.12 25.51
CA GLN A 440 -0.85 23.96 26.52
C GLN A 440 -1.25 25.44 26.41
N ASP A 441 -1.39 25.95 25.18
CA ASP A 441 -1.84 27.34 24.95
C ASP A 441 -3.31 27.53 25.35
N GLU A 442 -4.19 26.51 25.18
CA GLU A 442 -5.57 26.54 25.67
C GLU A 442 -5.65 26.48 27.21
N ASP A 443 -4.84 25.67 27.88
CA ASP A 443 -4.76 25.57 29.34
C ASP A 443 -4.18 26.86 29.97
N GLU A 444 -3.18 27.49 29.35
CA GLU A 444 -2.69 28.84 29.80
C GLU A 444 -3.73 29.91 29.59
N ALA A 445 -4.46 29.91 28.48
CA ALA A 445 -5.54 30.88 28.22
C ALA A 445 -6.75 30.74 29.18
N GLU A 446 -7.12 29.51 29.58
CA GLU A 446 -8.13 29.25 30.60
C GLU A 446 -7.65 29.72 32.00
N SER A 447 -6.37 29.51 32.35
CA SER A 447 -5.79 29.94 33.61
C SER A 447 -5.77 31.45 33.73
N ASP A 448 -5.39 32.17 32.69
CA ASP A 448 -5.40 33.64 32.65
C ASP A 448 -6.84 34.23 32.75
N LEU A 449 -7.83 33.52 32.20
CA LEU A 449 -9.25 33.89 32.33
C LEU A 449 -9.77 33.67 33.75
N TYR A 450 -9.32 32.66 34.47
CA TYR A 450 -9.66 32.41 35.87
C TYR A 450 -9.04 33.47 36.81
N GLU A 451 -7.76 33.83 36.63
CA GLU A 451 -7.09 34.87 37.41
C GLU A 451 -7.72 36.27 37.17
N ALA A 452 -8.17 36.54 35.92
CA ALA A 452 -8.85 37.77 35.59
C ALA A 452 -10.25 37.87 36.24
N GLN A 453 -10.97 36.75 36.41
CA GLN A 453 -12.27 36.71 37.10
C GLN A 453 -12.13 36.87 38.62
N GLU A 454 -11.13 36.27 39.26
CA GLU A 454 -10.88 36.49 40.71
C GLU A 454 -10.49 37.94 41.04
N SER A 455 -9.77 38.61 40.15
CA SER A 455 -9.39 40.00 40.36
C SER A 455 -10.57 41.00 40.26
N VAL A 456 -11.63 40.68 39.51
CA VAL A 456 -12.84 41.48 39.39
C VAL A 456 -13.78 41.31 40.59
N GLU A 457 -13.81 40.12 41.24
CA GLU A 457 -14.65 39.90 42.42
C GLU A 457 -14.08 40.54 43.70
N MET A 458 -12.81 40.91 43.77
CA MET A 458 -12.22 41.58 44.96
C MET A 458 -12.35 43.10 44.97
N GLU A 459 -12.89 43.77 43.96
CA GLU A 459 -13.12 45.21 43.88
C GLU A 459 -14.59 45.64 44.05
N ALA A 460 -15.45 44.82 44.64
CA ALA A 460 -16.81 45.29 44.99
C ALA A 460 -16.76 46.18 46.25
N PRO A 461 -17.32 47.44 46.24
CA PRO A 461 -17.28 48.34 47.40
C PRO A 461 -18.21 47.78 48.49
N GLU A 462 -17.70 47.77 49.72
CA GLU A 462 -18.50 47.58 50.94
C GLU A 462 -19.58 48.73 51.05
N ASP A 463 -20.83 48.31 50.97
CA ASP A 463 -21.97 49.21 51.33
C ASP A 463 -21.94 49.45 52.85
N ASP A 464 -21.70 50.72 53.22
CA ASP A 464 -21.71 51.19 54.56
C ASP A 464 -23.21 51.37 55.00
N PRO A 465 -23.65 50.78 56.09
CA PRO A 465 -25.03 50.99 56.57
C PRO A 465 -25.10 52.06 57.60
N GLU A 466 -25.35 53.32 57.22
CA GLU A 466 -25.92 54.33 58.12
C GLU A 466 -26.79 55.39 57.32
N ASP A 467 -28.08 55.30 57.44
CA ASP A 467 -29.15 56.19 57.88
C ASP A 467 -30.53 55.75 57.44
#